data_b46b2a7efd08e5e493bdca7b3e9025c9
#
_entry.id   b46b2a7efd08e5e493bdca7b3e9025c9
#
_cell.length_a   1.000
_cell.length_b   1.000
_cell.length_c   1.000
_cell.angle_alpha   90.00
_cell.angle_beta   90.00
_cell.angle_gamma   90.00
#
_symmetry.space_group_name_H-M   'P 1'
#
loop_
_entity.id
_entity.type
_entity.pdbx_description
1 polymer ?
#
loop_
_entity_poly.entity_id
_entity_poly.type
_entity_poly.pdbx_seq_one_letter_code
_entity_poly.pdbx_strand_id
1 'polypeptide(L)'
;MHPFPSPRVSRLLRHGFAILLLAGVGIAAANPATATRDADKAETGKPSVLPADLNQRVDALAQQYVDLGIFSGVVLVAEQGKPVYRRAFGQADRTTGTPVTADTRFAIGSMNKTFTRILVLQLISEGKLDFDSHLTDILDGFTQPDAGKITVRQLLDHQSGFGDYHSPAFLDSPPESRTIANILPLLRNMPLLFEPGSDRQYSNAGYVLLGAIVEKVTGKSYVDNIEQRIAKPLMLDSLVTRNVKQAAHRAIGYSLGIDGIEDNEHFISEPLPDGGLFADADDVLALYREFFRGDRLLDKAVKTRDDFFQRIQPVFDEKHRAIPLAGGFNGANSVDMELLAEDVSIVVLANMNEPVAERLADGIFRIIQGQQPAAPALPAGISVYRAYQQHDADYVREHFADLTRNWTEQDPRDLILNGLGYDLLFSGRTDDAVAIFRLNTELFPDIGNCWDSYGEALLKQGHKAAALAAYRKALAINPGLPSAQQAVQELDDAGNP
;
A
#
# COMPACT_ATOMS: atom_id res chain seq x y z
N MET A 1 -21.82 21.48 -14.50
CA MET A 1 -22.14 20.17 -13.91
C MET A 1 -20.97 19.25 -14.19
N HIS A 2 -20.05 19.11 -13.24
CA HIS A 2 -19.06 18.02 -13.31
C HIS A 2 -19.80 16.75 -12.91
N PRO A 3 -19.71 15.65 -13.66
CA PRO A 3 -20.29 14.38 -13.25
C PRO A 3 -19.59 13.94 -11.96
N PHE A 4 -20.37 13.62 -10.93
CA PHE A 4 -19.85 12.98 -9.72
C PHE A 4 -19.09 11.72 -10.15
N PRO A 5 -17.91 11.43 -9.55
CA PRO A 5 -17.20 10.18 -9.82
C PRO A 5 -18.12 8.99 -9.52
N SER A 6 -17.95 7.91 -10.27
CA SER A 6 -18.75 6.71 -10.05
C SER A 6 -18.62 6.23 -8.61
N PRO A 7 -19.64 5.59 -8.02
CA PRO A 7 -19.59 5.09 -6.64
C PRO A 7 -18.38 4.18 -6.36
N ARG A 8 -17.88 3.51 -7.41
CA ARG A 8 -16.73 2.60 -7.35
C ARG A 8 -15.39 3.33 -7.15
N VAL A 9 -15.21 4.48 -7.79
CA VAL A 9 -14.00 5.29 -7.74
C VAL A 9 -13.89 6.08 -6.44
N SER A 10 -15.00 6.55 -5.90
CA SER A 10 -15.02 7.27 -4.62
C SER A 10 -14.57 6.41 -3.44
N ARG A 11 -14.78 5.09 -3.48
CA ARG A 11 -14.24 4.15 -2.48
C ARG A 11 -12.72 4.07 -2.55
N LEU A 12 -12.13 4.07 -3.75
CA LEU A 12 -10.68 3.97 -3.97
C LEU A 12 -9.88 5.19 -3.49
N LEU A 13 -10.42 6.39 -3.71
CA LEU A 13 -9.72 7.63 -3.32
C LEU A 13 -9.68 7.86 -1.80
N ARG A 14 -10.41 7.09 -1.02
CA ARG A 14 -10.57 7.30 0.43
C ARG A 14 -9.88 6.30 1.32
N HIS A 15 -9.58 5.12 0.81
CA HIS A 15 -8.59 4.26 1.43
C HIS A 15 -7.23 4.81 1.01
N GLY A 16 -6.86 5.95 1.62
CA GLY A 16 -5.59 6.62 1.35
C GLY A 16 -4.50 5.58 1.47
N PHE A 17 -3.67 5.51 0.45
CA PHE A 17 -2.43 4.75 0.47
C PHE A 17 -1.62 5.16 1.70
N ALA A 18 -1.85 4.51 2.83
CA ALA A 18 -0.99 4.61 4.00
C ALA A 18 0.29 3.85 3.69
N ILE A 19 1.14 4.50 2.89
CA ILE A 19 2.49 4.02 2.69
C ILE A 19 3.25 4.40 3.94
N LEU A 20 3.58 3.40 4.74
CA LEU A 20 4.54 3.53 5.83
C LEU A 20 5.88 4.00 5.26
N LEU A 21 6.06 5.32 5.16
CA LEU A 21 7.36 5.95 5.13
C LEU A 21 8.07 5.53 6.42
N LEU A 22 9.30 5.06 6.31
CA LEU A 22 10.25 4.79 7.41
C LEU A 22 10.23 5.94 8.46
N ALA A 23 9.22 5.94 9.33
CA ALA A 23 9.19 6.75 10.53
C ALA A 23 9.63 5.85 11.68
N GLY A 24 10.73 6.24 12.33
CA GLY A 24 11.36 5.44 13.37
C GLY A 24 10.43 5.15 14.54
N VAL A 25 10.16 3.86 14.76
CA VAL A 25 9.54 3.39 16.00
C VAL A 25 10.59 3.49 17.11
N GLY A 26 10.25 4.25 18.14
CA GLY A 26 11.12 4.53 19.29
C GLY A 26 11.51 3.25 20.03
N ILE A 27 12.79 3.19 20.35
CA ILE A 27 13.47 2.07 20.99
C ILE A 27 13.27 2.14 22.50
N ALA A 28 12.74 1.06 23.09
CA ALA A 28 12.99 0.76 24.50
C ALA A 28 14.24 -0.12 24.61
N ALA A 29 15.31 0.41 25.13
CA ALA A 29 16.56 -0.31 25.36
C ALA A 29 16.43 -1.26 26.56
N ALA A 30 16.67 -2.55 26.33
CA ALA A 30 16.85 -3.53 27.41
C ALA A 30 18.35 -3.78 27.64
N ASN A 31 18.76 -3.77 28.91
CA ASN A 31 20.12 -3.96 29.37
C ASN A 31 20.68 -5.36 29.04
N PRO A 32 21.95 -5.50 28.71
CA PRO A 32 22.56 -6.79 28.42
C PRO A 32 23.02 -7.52 29.71
N ALA A 33 22.61 -8.77 29.82
CA ALA A 33 23.21 -9.71 30.78
C ALA A 33 24.41 -10.42 30.14
N THR A 34 25.53 -10.41 30.85
CA THR A 34 26.78 -11.04 30.49
C THR A 34 26.68 -12.57 30.49
N ALA A 35 27.12 -13.22 29.41
CA ALA A 35 27.37 -14.67 29.37
C ALA A 35 28.76 -14.95 28.82
N THR A 36 29.45 -15.82 29.53
CA THR A 36 30.83 -16.28 29.34
C THR A 36 30.97 -17.22 28.14
N ARG A 37 32.12 -17.10 27.46
CA ARG A 37 32.56 -17.98 26.36
C ARG A 37 32.99 -19.34 26.87
N ASP A 38 32.60 -20.40 26.16
CA ASP A 38 33.41 -21.61 25.98
C ASP A 38 33.37 -22.02 24.51
N ALA A 39 34.55 -22.43 24.03
CA ALA A 39 34.79 -22.73 22.63
C ALA A 39 34.80 -24.25 22.42
N ASP A 40 34.03 -24.72 21.46
CA ASP A 40 34.38 -25.98 20.77
C ASP A 40 33.94 -25.92 19.28
N LYS A 41 34.87 -26.36 18.43
CA LYS A 41 34.74 -26.28 16.96
C LYS A 41 34.01 -27.50 16.42
N ALA A 42 32.85 -27.26 15.80
CA ALA A 42 32.31 -28.10 14.74
C ALA A 42 31.74 -27.14 13.66
N GLU A 43 31.85 -27.47 12.39
CA GLU A 43 31.20 -26.78 11.28
C GLU A 43 29.68 -26.80 11.50
N THR A 44 29.21 -25.85 12.25
CA THR A 44 27.77 -25.65 12.50
C THR A 44 27.40 -24.29 11.95
N GLY A 45 26.40 -24.24 11.07
CA GLY A 45 25.74 -23.01 10.69
C GLY A 45 25.44 -22.16 11.92
N LYS A 46 25.37 -20.83 11.77
CA LYS A 46 25.03 -19.95 12.90
C LYS A 46 23.79 -20.53 13.61
N PRO A 47 23.77 -20.58 14.96
CA PRO A 47 22.61 -21.08 15.68
C PRO A 47 21.37 -20.29 15.25
N SER A 48 20.24 -20.99 15.10
CA SER A 48 18.97 -20.34 14.74
C SER A 48 18.62 -19.25 15.75
N VAL A 49 18.18 -18.10 15.25
CA VAL A 49 17.70 -16.98 16.07
C VAL A 49 16.19 -17.08 16.33
N LEU A 50 15.53 -18.05 15.70
CA LEU A 50 14.08 -18.20 15.76
C LEU A 50 13.66 -18.99 17.02
N PRO A 51 12.53 -18.63 17.67
CA PRO A 51 12.03 -19.36 18.82
C PRO A 51 11.59 -20.79 18.43
N ALA A 52 11.81 -21.76 19.32
CA ALA A 52 11.47 -23.15 19.08
C ALA A 52 9.96 -23.39 18.83
N ASP A 53 9.11 -22.54 19.37
CA ASP A 53 7.65 -22.56 19.25
C ASP A 53 7.12 -21.65 18.11
N LEU A 54 8.00 -21.15 17.23
CA LEU A 54 7.64 -20.23 16.13
C LEU A 54 6.41 -20.72 15.35
N ASN A 55 6.46 -21.97 14.87
CA ASN A 55 5.41 -22.50 14.00
C ASN A 55 4.05 -22.46 14.68
N GLN A 56 3.99 -22.91 15.93
CA GLN A 56 2.76 -22.94 16.70
C GLN A 56 2.20 -21.53 16.94
N ARG A 57 3.07 -20.57 17.27
CA ARG A 57 2.67 -19.18 17.54
C ARG A 57 2.22 -18.46 16.28
N VAL A 58 2.91 -18.67 15.16
CA VAL A 58 2.52 -18.09 13.86
C VAL A 58 1.20 -18.68 13.39
N ASP A 59 1.01 -20.01 13.50
CA ASP A 59 -0.27 -20.65 13.19
C ASP A 59 -1.43 -20.06 14.00
N ALA A 60 -1.25 -19.94 15.31
CA ALA A 60 -2.27 -19.41 16.19
C ALA A 60 -2.59 -17.94 15.88
N LEU A 61 -1.59 -17.14 15.53
CA LEU A 61 -1.81 -15.74 15.12
C LEU A 61 -2.53 -15.65 13.79
N ALA A 62 -2.05 -16.33 12.75
CA ALA A 62 -2.66 -16.30 11.42
C ALA A 62 -4.11 -16.79 11.44
N GLN A 63 -4.41 -17.85 12.23
CA GLN A 63 -5.76 -18.36 12.38
C GLN A 63 -6.73 -17.33 12.97
N GLN A 64 -6.30 -16.48 13.91
CA GLN A 64 -7.14 -15.39 14.43
C GLN A 64 -7.55 -14.40 13.33
N TYR A 65 -6.65 -14.08 12.38
CA TYR A 65 -6.99 -13.24 11.23
C TYR A 65 -7.96 -13.93 10.27
N VAL A 66 -7.78 -15.25 10.06
CA VAL A 66 -8.69 -16.06 9.24
C VAL A 66 -10.08 -16.13 9.88
N ASP A 67 -10.17 -16.36 11.19
CA ASP A 67 -11.44 -16.45 11.93
C ASP A 67 -12.24 -15.12 11.90
N LEU A 68 -11.54 -14.00 11.84
CA LEU A 68 -12.16 -12.69 11.61
C LEU A 68 -12.60 -12.45 10.16
N GLY A 69 -12.19 -13.32 9.22
CA GLY A 69 -12.50 -13.20 7.81
C GLY A 69 -11.69 -12.11 7.08
N ILE A 70 -10.60 -11.61 7.69
CA ILE A 70 -9.75 -10.53 7.15
C ILE A 70 -8.44 -11.02 6.54
N PHE A 71 -8.13 -12.30 6.61
CA PHE A 71 -6.93 -12.88 6.00
C PHE A 71 -7.26 -14.14 5.20
N SER A 72 -6.71 -14.19 4.02
CA SER A 72 -6.58 -15.36 3.17
C SER A 72 -5.30 -15.15 2.37
N GLY A 73 -4.36 -16.13 2.41
CA GLY A 73 -3.05 -15.92 1.83
C GLY A 73 -1.99 -16.94 2.23
N VAL A 74 -0.74 -16.62 1.97
CA VAL A 74 0.44 -17.41 2.33
C VAL A 74 1.30 -16.66 3.31
N VAL A 75 1.79 -17.36 4.33
CA VAL A 75 2.83 -16.90 5.26
C VAL A 75 4.05 -17.77 5.08
N LEU A 76 5.21 -17.15 4.88
CA LEU A 76 6.50 -17.81 4.80
C LEU A 76 7.50 -17.09 5.72
N VAL A 77 8.22 -17.86 6.54
CA VAL A 77 9.40 -17.35 7.28
C VAL A 77 10.61 -18.14 6.81
N ALA A 78 11.67 -17.43 6.46
CA ALA A 78 12.93 -18.02 6.05
C ALA A 78 14.07 -17.54 6.96
N GLU A 79 15.00 -18.45 7.28
CA GLU A 79 16.25 -18.15 7.96
C GLU A 79 17.42 -18.52 7.04
N GLN A 80 18.35 -17.60 6.84
CA GLN A 80 19.49 -17.78 5.91
C GLN A 80 19.03 -18.19 4.49
N GLY A 81 17.89 -17.65 4.05
CA GLY A 81 17.27 -17.91 2.76
C GLY A 81 16.60 -19.28 2.61
N LYS A 82 16.49 -20.04 3.68
CA LYS A 82 15.78 -21.34 3.67
C LYS A 82 14.46 -21.21 4.39
N PRO A 83 13.32 -21.54 3.74
CA PRO A 83 12.03 -21.55 4.40
C PRO A 83 12.04 -22.51 5.60
N VAL A 84 11.71 -22.02 6.78
CA VAL A 84 11.56 -22.75 8.03
C VAL A 84 10.11 -22.88 8.45
N TYR A 85 9.26 -21.99 7.94
CA TYR A 85 7.81 -22.02 8.05
C TYR A 85 7.19 -21.60 6.73
N ARG A 86 6.19 -22.35 6.26
CA ARG A 86 5.35 -21.97 5.11
C ARG A 86 3.98 -22.58 5.26
N ARG A 87 2.94 -21.75 5.26
CA ARG A 87 1.54 -22.21 5.30
C ARG A 87 0.62 -21.33 4.46
N ALA A 88 -0.39 -21.99 3.91
CA ALA A 88 -1.47 -21.40 3.15
C ALA A 88 -2.76 -21.38 3.99
N PHE A 89 -3.54 -20.31 3.89
CA PHE A 89 -4.75 -20.07 4.67
C PHE A 89 -5.88 -19.57 3.75
N GLY A 90 -7.09 -19.99 3.99
CA GLY A 90 -8.29 -19.47 3.34
C GLY A 90 -8.44 -19.89 1.87
N GLN A 91 -9.04 -19.01 1.06
CA GLN A 91 -9.45 -19.28 -0.31
C GLN A 91 -8.80 -18.32 -1.31
N ALA A 92 -8.21 -18.87 -2.36
CA ALA A 92 -7.68 -18.11 -3.50
C ALA A 92 -8.82 -17.55 -4.37
N ASP A 93 -9.93 -18.29 -4.46
CA ASP A 93 -11.15 -17.87 -5.11
C ASP A 93 -12.35 -18.27 -4.25
N ARG A 94 -13.07 -17.28 -3.73
CA ARG A 94 -14.24 -17.47 -2.87
C ARG A 94 -15.49 -17.92 -3.64
N THR A 95 -15.55 -17.59 -4.94
CA THR A 95 -16.70 -17.97 -5.79
C THR A 95 -16.71 -19.47 -6.09
N THR A 96 -15.55 -20.03 -6.38
CA THR A 96 -15.38 -21.46 -6.67
C THR A 96 -15.03 -22.29 -5.42
N GLY A 97 -14.68 -21.65 -4.30
CA GLY A 97 -14.19 -22.30 -3.11
C GLY A 97 -12.75 -22.84 -3.24
N THR A 98 -12.00 -22.38 -4.26
CA THR A 98 -10.63 -22.83 -4.49
C THR A 98 -9.73 -22.43 -3.32
N PRO A 99 -9.04 -23.38 -2.65
CA PRO A 99 -8.19 -23.04 -1.52
C PRO A 99 -6.91 -22.34 -1.96
N VAL A 100 -6.32 -21.55 -1.06
CA VAL A 100 -4.95 -21.08 -1.19
C VAL A 100 -3.99 -22.26 -1.05
N THR A 101 -2.98 -22.33 -1.90
CA THR A 101 -1.88 -23.30 -1.85
C THR A 101 -0.54 -22.58 -1.81
N ALA A 102 0.56 -23.33 -1.62
CA ALA A 102 1.91 -22.75 -1.66
C ALA A 102 2.22 -22.10 -3.03
N ASP A 103 1.66 -22.63 -4.11
CA ASP A 103 1.88 -22.16 -5.49
C ASP A 103 0.88 -21.08 -5.91
N THR A 104 0.05 -20.59 -4.99
CA THR A 104 -0.90 -19.52 -5.28
C THR A 104 -0.14 -18.21 -5.51
N ARG A 105 -0.47 -17.56 -6.63
CA ARG A 105 0.14 -16.29 -7.07
C ARG A 105 -0.71 -15.12 -6.63
N PHE A 106 -0.12 -14.21 -5.88
CA PHE A 106 -0.79 -13.03 -5.34
C PHE A 106 -0.31 -11.76 -6.03
N ALA A 107 -1.16 -10.77 -6.12
CA ALA A 107 -0.75 -9.43 -6.51
C ALA A 107 0.24 -8.88 -5.49
N ILE A 108 1.43 -8.50 -5.94
CA ILE A 108 2.47 -7.97 -5.07
C ILE A 108 2.43 -6.43 -4.96
N GLY A 109 1.48 -5.79 -5.63
CA GLY A 109 1.27 -4.35 -5.56
C GLY A 109 2.55 -3.55 -5.80
N SER A 110 2.80 -2.57 -4.94
CA SER A 110 3.97 -1.69 -5.05
C SER A 110 5.33 -2.35 -4.80
N MET A 111 5.39 -3.61 -4.36
CA MET A 111 6.64 -4.37 -4.34
C MET A 111 7.23 -4.51 -5.76
N ASN A 112 6.41 -4.37 -6.78
CA ASN A 112 6.81 -4.25 -8.20
C ASN A 112 7.85 -3.13 -8.44
N LYS A 113 7.84 -2.07 -7.63
CA LYS A 113 8.81 -0.98 -7.74
C LYS A 113 10.25 -1.44 -7.51
N THR A 114 10.46 -2.51 -6.76
CA THR A 114 11.78 -3.13 -6.62
C THR A 114 12.29 -3.68 -7.95
N PHE A 115 11.42 -4.31 -8.76
CA PHE A 115 11.79 -4.73 -10.12
C PHE A 115 12.21 -3.55 -10.99
N THR A 116 11.43 -2.46 -10.97
CA THR A 116 11.74 -1.24 -11.72
C THR A 116 13.08 -0.64 -11.28
N ARG A 117 13.32 -0.54 -9.96
CA ARG A 117 14.61 -0.09 -9.41
C ARG A 117 15.77 -0.96 -9.89
N ILE A 118 15.64 -2.28 -9.85
CA ILE A 118 16.66 -3.23 -10.33
C ILE A 118 16.97 -2.96 -11.81
N LEU A 119 15.97 -2.82 -12.68
CA LEU A 119 16.18 -2.54 -14.11
C LEU A 119 16.95 -1.24 -14.32
N VAL A 120 16.60 -0.18 -13.62
CA VAL A 120 17.29 1.11 -13.72
C VAL A 120 18.73 1.01 -13.23
N LEU A 121 18.96 0.36 -12.08
CA LEU A 121 20.30 0.15 -11.52
C LEU A 121 21.18 -0.71 -12.43
N GLN A 122 20.62 -1.71 -13.12
CA GLN A 122 21.33 -2.48 -14.14
C GLN A 122 21.79 -1.61 -15.32
N LEU A 123 20.90 -0.71 -15.79
CA LEU A 123 21.26 0.21 -16.88
C LEU A 123 22.33 1.23 -16.45
N ILE A 124 22.33 1.63 -15.18
CA ILE A 124 23.39 2.46 -14.60
C ILE A 124 24.70 1.68 -14.51
N SER A 125 24.68 0.43 -14.08
CA SER A 125 25.85 -0.45 -14.03
C SER A 125 26.44 -0.70 -15.43
N GLU A 126 25.59 -0.78 -16.45
CA GLU A 126 25.97 -0.92 -17.86
C GLU A 126 26.48 0.39 -18.48
N GLY A 127 26.44 1.52 -17.76
CA GLY A 127 26.81 2.85 -18.28
C GLY A 127 25.86 3.42 -19.33
N LYS A 128 24.63 2.89 -19.40
CA LYS A 128 23.56 3.36 -20.31
C LYS A 128 22.71 4.46 -19.71
N LEU A 129 22.72 4.58 -18.38
CA LEU A 129 22.13 5.64 -17.58
C LEU A 129 23.12 6.09 -16.51
N ASP A 130 22.87 7.24 -15.91
CA ASP A 130 23.49 7.66 -14.67
C ASP A 130 22.40 8.12 -13.69
N PHE A 131 22.71 8.12 -12.39
CA PHE A 131 21.81 8.66 -11.36
C PHE A 131 21.45 10.12 -11.63
N ASP A 132 22.39 10.88 -12.20
CA ASP A 132 22.24 12.30 -12.48
C ASP A 132 21.75 12.58 -13.92
N SER A 133 21.42 11.53 -14.72
CA SER A 133 20.75 11.71 -16.01
C SER A 133 19.42 12.42 -15.84
N HIS A 134 19.19 13.47 -16.65
CA HIS A 134 17.95 14.25 -16.55
C HIS A 134 16.81 13.59 -17.32
N LEU A 135 15.59 13.69 -16.77
CA LEU A 135 14.37 13.15 -17.38
C LEU A 135 14.18 13.62 -18.83
N THR A 136 14.37 14.92 -19.07
CA THR A 136 14.15 15.56 -20.38
C THR A 136 15.22 15.25 -21.43
N ASP A 137 16.38 14.73 -21.03
CA ASP A 137 17.40 14.26 -21.96
C ASP A 137 17.05 12.90 -22.55
N ILE A 138 16.10 12.18 -21.93
CA ILE A 138 15.71 10.82 -22.29
C ILE A 138 14.30 10.78 -22.87
N LEU A 139 13.36 11.49 -22.24
CA LEU A 139 11.94 11.54 -22.62
C LEU A 139 11.52 12.97 -22.94
N ASP A 140 10.83 13.15 -24.08
CA ASP A 140 10.40 14.46 -24.57
C ASP A 140 8.98 14.84 -24.12
N GLY A 141 8.65 16.13 -24.27
CA GLY A 141 7.27 16.64 -24.27
C GLY A 141 6.71 17.04 -22.91
N PHE A 142 7.54 17.22 -21.89
CA PHE A 142 7.13 17.72 -20.57
C PHE A 142 6.87 19.24 -20.62
N THR A 143 5.77 19.68 -20.01
CA THR A 143 5.33 21.09 -19.98
C THR A 143 5.68 21.80 -18.67
N GLN A 144 6.10 21.06 -17.65
CA GLN A 144 6.49 21.65 -16.34
C GLN A 144 7.81 22.41 -16.50
N PRO A 145 7.91 23.66 -16.00
CA PRO A 145 9.12 24.48 -16.11
C PRO A 145 10.37 23.80 -15.52
N ASP A 146 10.17 23.00 -14.46
CA ASP A 146 11.26 22.37 -13.73
C ASP A 146 11.51 20.90 -14.15
N ALA A 147 10.82 20.38 -15.18
CA ALA A 147 11.02 19.02 -15.65
C ALA A 147 12.48 18.72 -16.02
N GLY A 148 13.21 19.72 -16.56
CA GLY A 148 14.63 19.60 -16.86
C GLY A 148 15.56 19.46 -15.66
N LYS A 149 15.07 19.71 -14.45
CA LYS A 149 15.84 19.51 -13.21
C LYS A 149 15.70 18.10 -12.63
N ILE A 150 14.68 17.33 -13.07
CA ILE A 150 14.38 16.03 -12.54
C ILE A 150 15.42 15.02 -13.01
N THR A 151 16.04 14.33 -12.04
CA THR A 151 17.04 13.28 -12.30
C THR A 151 16.47 11.87 -12.07
N VAL A 152 17.14 10.86 -12.64
CA VAL A 152 16.85 9.44 -12.38
C VAL A 152 16.89 9.12 -10.88
N ARG A 153 17.87 9.68 -10.14
CA ARG A 153 17.97 9.58 -8.68
C ARG A 153 16.71 10.06 -7.98
N GLN A 154 16.24 11.25 -8.35
CA GLN A 154 15.04 11.84 -7.75
C GLN A 154 13.76 11.05 -8.04
N LEU A 155 13.66 10.43 -9.23
CA LEU A 155 12.55 9.52 -9.55
C LEU A 155 12.62 8.24 -8.69
N LEU A 156 13.79 7.60 -8.57
CA LEU A 156 14.01 6.41 -7.73
C LEU A 156 13.65 6.66 -6.27
N ASP A 157 13.95 7.85 -5.75
CA ASP A 157 13.81 8.18 -4.32
C ASP A 157 12.58 9.02 -3.99
N HIS A 158 11.62 9.12 -4.93
CA HIS A 158 10.37 9.85 -4.72
C HIS A 158 10.56 11.35 -4.43
N GLN A 159 11.58 11.98 -5.03
CA GLN A 159 11.93 13.39 -4.86
C GLN A 159 11.72 14.22 -6.13
N SER A 160 11.03 13.65 -7.12
CA SER A 160 10.83 14.30 -8.43
C SER A 160 9.79 15.42 -8.44
N GLY A 161 8.95 15.52 -7.42
CA GLY A 161 7.78 16.40 -7.39
C GLY A 161 6.53 15.81 -8.06
N PHE A 162 6.62 14.75 -8.84
CA PHE A 162 5.45 14.07 -9.37
C PHE A 162 4.67 13.38 -8.25
N GLY A 163 3.33 13.54 -8.27
CA GLY A 163 2.42 12.87 -7.34
C GLY A 163 1.91 11.53 -7.84
N ASP A 164 0.61 11.29 -7.66
CA ASP A 164 -0.10 10.10 -8.11
C ASP A 164 -0.98 10.41 -9.33
N TYR A 165 -0.97 9.52 -10.31
CA TYR A 165 -1.78 9.63 -11.52
C TYR A 165 -3.12 8.89 -11.44
N HIS A 166 -3.37 8.15 -10.37
CA HIS A 166 -4.60 7.38 -10.15
C HIS A 166 -5.81 8.31 -9.86
N SER A 167 -6.13 9.17 -10.83
CA SER A 167 -7.34 9.99 -10.77
C SER A 167 -8.60 9.14 -10.96
N PRO A 168 -9.80 9.63 -10.57
CA PRO A 168 -11.06 8.95 -10.86
C PRO A 168 -11.21 8.57 -12.32
N ALA A 169 -10.88 9.47 -13.23
CA ALA A 169 -10.96 9.21 -14.67
C ALA A 169 -10.02 8.09 -15.14
N PHE A 170 -8.83 7.98 -14.53
CA PHE A 170 -7.91 6.88 -14.81
C PHE A 170 -8.45 5.55 -14.27
N LEU A 171 -8.96 5.54 -13.04
CA LEU A 171 -9.50 4.34 -12.40
C LEU A 171 -10.80 3.83 -13.05
N ASP A 172 -11.57 4.71 -13.66
CA ASP A 172 -12.75 4.37 -14.48
C ASP A 172 -12.40 3.97 -15.91
N SER A 173 -11.15 4.18 -16.35
CA SER A 173 -10.70 3.78 -17.69
C SER A 173 -10.65 2.27 -17.85
N PRO A 174 -10.89 1.75 -19.07
CA PRO A 174 -10.75 0.31 -19.32
C PRO A 174 -9.38 -0.21 -18.93
N PRO A 175 -9.28 -1.34 -18.19
CA PRO A 175 -8.00 -1.89 -17.74
C PRO A 175 -6.97 -2.09 -18.86
N GLU A 176 -7.41 -2.49 -20.05
CA GLU A 176 -6.57 -2.69 -21.24
C GLU A 176 -5.96 -1.38 -21.79
N SER A 177 -6.54 -0.23 -21.42
CA SER A 177 -6.00 1.08 -21.80
C SER A 177 -4.91 1.58 -20.85
N ARG A 178 -4.71 0.94 -19.70
CA ARG A 178 -3.75 1.33 -18.68
C ARG A 178 -2.35 0.85 -19.08
N THR A 179 -1.70 1.57 -19.97
CA THR A 179 -0.36 1.28 -20.48
C THR A 179 0.57 2.47 -20.27
N ILE A 180 1.89 2.24 -20.24
CA ILE A 180 2.90 3.31 -20.17
C ILE A 180 2.64 4.34 -21.27
N ALA A 181 2.35 3.91 -22.49
CA ALA A 181 2.11 4.78 -23.63
C ALA A 181 0.91 5.72 -23.43
N ASN A 182 -0.15 5.25 -22.78
CA ASN A 182 -1.36 6.04 -22.51
C ASN A 182 -1.24 6.90 -21.25
N ILE A 183 -0.40 6.50 -20.27
CA ILE A 183 -0.16 7.26 -19.05
C ILE A 183 0.83 8.40 -19.28
N LEU A 184 1.86 8.18 -20.09
CA LEU A 184 2.92 9.16 -20.34
C LEU A 184 2.41 10.54 -20.80
N PRO A 185 1.41 10.69 -21.69
CA PRO A 185 0.82 11.98 -22.02
C PRO A 185 0.17 12.69 -20.82
N LEU A 186 -0.40 11.96 -19.86
CA LEU A 186 -0.96 12.53 -18.63
C LEU A 186 0.15 13.10 -17.76
N LEU A 187 1.26 12.36 -17.59
CA LEU A 187 2.41 12.76 -16.78
C LEU A 187 3.12 13.98 -17.37
N ARG A 188 3.17 14.10 -18.69
CA ARG A 188 3.78 15.25 -19.38
C ARG A 188 3.12 16.58 -19.03
N ASN A 189 1.87 16.55 -18.62
CA ASN A 189 1.08 17.74 -18.28
C ASN A 189 0.72 17.81 -16.78
N MET A 190 1.12 16.82 -15.98
CA MET A 190 0.82 16.77 -14.53
C MET A 190 1.65 17.84 -13.81
N PRO A 191 1.03 18.71 -12.99
CA PRO A 191 1.79 19.68 -12.19
C PRO A 191 2.66 18.96 -11.15
N LEU A 192 3.83 19.52 -10.88
CA LEU A 192 4.67 19.08 -9.77
C LEU A 192 4.09 19.59 -8.46
N LEU A 193 4.13 18.77 -7.41
CA LEU A 193 3.65 19.12 -6.07
C LEU A 193 4.67 19.95 -5.30
N PHE A 194 5.95 19.84 -5.65
CA PHE A 194 7.07 20.58 -5.07
C PHE A 194 8.23 20.65 -6.07
N GLU A 195 9.18 21.53 -5.83
CA GLU A 195 10.39 21.64 -6.65
C GLU A 195 11.24 20.35 -6.56
N PRO A 196 11.72 19.78 -7.70
CA PRO A 196 12.52 18.56 -7.69
C PRO A 196 13.69 18.61 -6.72
N GLY A 197 13.78 17.63 -5.83
CA GLY A 197 14.80 17.53 -4.79
C GLY A 197 14.52 18.30 -3.50
N SER A 198 13.49 19.15 -3.43
CA SER A 198 13.19 19.96 -2.25
C SER A 198 12.40 19.21 -1.16
N ASP A 199 11.70 18.14 -1.54
CA ASP A 199 10.89 17.33 -0.63
C ASP A 199 10.86 15.89 -1.12
N ARG A 200 10.21 15.01 -0.35
CA ARG A 200 10.02 13.59 -0.66
C ARG A 200 8.58 13.17 -0.43
N GLN A 201 7.90 12.84 -1.52
CA GLN A 201 6.54 12.31 -1.48
C GLN A 201 6.42 11.10 -2.40
N TYR A 202 5.84 10.02 -1.90
CA TYR A 202 5.63 8.80 -2.68
C TYR A 202 4.96 9.10 -4.01
N SER A 203 5.49 8.51 -5.08
CA SER A 203 5.06 8.80 -6.45
C SER A 203 4.95 7.51 -7.27
N ASN A 204 3.74 7.14 -7.65
CA ASN A 204 3.48 6.14 -8.67
C ASN A 204 3.90 6.67 -10.06
N ALA A 205 3.59 7.92 -10.35
CA ALA A 205 3.99 8.60 -11.59
C ALA A 205 5.49 8.52 -11.85
N GLY A 206 6.32 8.76 -10.83
CA GLY A 206 7.78 8.66 -10.93
C GLY A 206 8.25 7.28 -11.37
N TYR A 207 7.61 6.22 -10.89
CA TYR A 207 7.97 4.85 -11.29
C TYR A 207 7.48 4.48 -12.70
N VAL A 208 6.32 4.99 -13.14
CA VAL A 208 5.91 4.85 -14.55
C VAL A 208 6.91 5.55 -15.46
N LEU A 209 7.41 6.73 -15.10
CA LEU A 209 8.48 7.43 -15.85
C LEU A 209 9.78 6.62 -15.90
N LEU A 210 10.18 5.98 -14.78
CA LEU A 210 11.34 5.07 -14.79
C LEU A 210 11.15 3.90 -15.74
N GLY A 211 9.95 3.31 -15.79
CA GLY A 211 9.62 2.27 -16.77
C GLY A 211 9.69 2.76 -18.20
N ALA A 212 9.18 3.96 -18.49
CA ALA A 212 9.31 4.59 -19.82
C ALA A 212 10.78 4.86 -20.20
N ILE A 213 11.61 5.27 -19.25
CA ILE A 213 13.07 5.41 -19.41
C ILE A 213 13.70 4.05 -19.76
N VAL A 214 13.36 2.99 -19.03
CA VAL A 214 13.85 1.64 -19.32
C VAL A 214 13.50 1.21 -20.73
N GLU A 215 12.25 1.40 -21.18
CA GLU A 215 11.82 1.09 -22.55
C GLU A 215 12.60 1.90 -23.59
N LYS A 216 12.76 3.21 -23.36
CA LYS A 216 13.51 4.10 -24.28
C LYS A 216 14.96 3.70 -24.44
N VAL A 217 15.64 3.38 -23.34
CA VAL A 217 17.07 3.05 -23.32
C VAL A 217 17.34 1.65 -23.88
N THR A 218 16.44 0.69 -23.63
CA THR A 218 16.64 -0.71 -24.05
C THR A 218 16.04 -1.03 -25.43
N GLY A 219 15.08 -0.25 -25.89
CA GLY A 219 14.28 -0.53 -27.09
C GLY A 219 13.36 -1.75 -26.93
N LYS A 220 13.11 -2.21 -25.69
CA LYS A 220 12.25 -3.35 -25.36
C LYS A 220 11.15 -2.91 -24.41
N SER A 221 10.01 -3.62 -24.41
CA SER A 221 8.95 -3.34 -23.45
C SER A 221 9.43 -3.51 -21.99
N TYR A 222 8.76 -2.83 -21.06
CA TYR A 222 9.01 -2.96 -19.63
C TYR A 222 8.96 -4.42 -19.18
N VAL A 223 7.94 -5.15 -19.62
CA VAL A 223 7.74 -6.55 -19.29
C VAL A 223 8.84 -7.45 -19.88
N ASP A 224 9.28 -7.22 -21.13
CA ASP A 224 10.41 -7.95 -21.70
C ASP A 224 11.70 -7.75 -20.90
N ASN A 225 11.91 -6.54 -20.38
CA ASN A 225 13.06 -6.25 -19.52
C ASN A 225 12.96 -7.03 -18.19
N ILE A 226 11.79 -7.09 -17.53
CA ILE A 226 11.60 -7.91 -16.33
C ILE A 226 11.92 -9.37 -16.60
N GLU A 227 11.31 -9.94 -17.64
CA GLU A 227 11.48 -11.36 -17.99
C GLU A 227 12.94 -11.73 -18.28
N GLN A 228 13.62 -10.91 -19.09
CA GLN A 228 14.98 -11.22 -19.54
C GLN A 228 16.05 -10.91 -18.50
N ARG A 229 15.87 -9.85 -17.72
CA ARG A 229 16.90 -9.30 -16.84
C ARG A 229 16.72 -9.67 -15.37
N ILE A 230 15.53 -10.10 -14.96
CA ILE A 230 15.24 -10.44 -13.56
C ILE A 230 14.66 -11.85 -13.46
N ALA A 231 13.51 -12.12 -14.06
CA ALA A 231 12.80 -13.37 -13.88
C ALA A 231 13.65 -14.58 -14.34
N LYS A 232 14.17 -14.54 -15.57
CA LYS A 232 14.99 -15.63 -16.12
C LYS A 232 16.29 -15.87 -15.34
N PRO A 233 17.11 -14.85 -14.99
CA PRO A 233 18.31 -15.05 -14.19
C PRO A 233 18.06 -15.63 -12.80
N LEU A 234 16.93 -15.30 -12.17
CA LEU A 234 16.56 -15.80 -10.84
C LEU A 234 15.68 -17.05 -10.88
N MET A 235 15.22 -17.47 -12.07
CA MET A 235 14.26 -18.59 -12.23
C MET A 235 12.96 -18.36 -11.46
N LEU A 236 12.38 -17.13 -11.58
CA LEU A 236 11.11 -16.79 -10.96
C LEU A 236 9.97 -17.37 -11.81
N ASP A 237 9.68 -18.66 -11.64
CA ASP A 237 8.77 -19.41 -12.51
C ASP A 237 7.29 -19.12 -12.19
N SER A 238 7.00 -18.59 -11.02
CA SER A 238 5.64 -18.19 -10.63
C SER A 238 5.29 -16.76 -11.08
N LEU A 239 6.29 -15.94 -11.41
CA LEU A 239 6.10 -14.52 -11.72
C LEU A 239 5.20 -14.32 -12.95
N VAL A 240 4.05 -13.68 -12.76
CA VAL A 240 3.10 -13.35 -13.83
C VAL A 240 3.37 -11.94 -14.32
N THR A 241 3.79 -11.84 -15.57
CA THR A 241 4.17 -10.59 -16.22
C THR A 241 3.23 -10.21 -17.36
N ARG A 242 2.39 -11.14 -17.82
CA ARG A 242 1.44 -10.98 -18.94
C ARG A 242 0.20 -11.83 -18.72
N ASN A 243 -0.90 -11.45 -19.39
CA ASN A 243 -2.17 -12.16 -19.36
C ASN A 243 -2.62 -12.46 -17.92
N VAL A 244 -2.51 -11.45 -17.06
CA VAL A 244 -2.68 -11.58 -15.60
C VAL A 244 -4.00 -12.24 -15.25
N LYS A 245 -5.11 -11.84 -15.89
CA LYS A 245 -6.45 -12.39 -15.61
C LYS A 245 -6.59 -13.88 -15.90
N GLN A 246 -5.79 -14.42 -16.83
CA GLN A 246 -5.78 -15.81 -17.26
C GLN A 246 -4.70 -16.66 -16.59
N ALA A 247 -3.88 -16.06 -15.73
CA ALA A 247 -2.78 -16.78 -15.09
C ALA A 247 -3.28 -17.91 -14.20
N ALA A 248 -2.67 -19.08 -14.36
CA ALA A 248 -2.98 -20.23 -13.51
C ALA A 248 -2.60 -19.95 -12.05
N HIS A 249 -3.33 -20.54 -11.12
CA HIS A 249 -3.11 -20.39 -9.67
C HIS A 249 -3.14 -18.94 -9.15
N ARG A 250 -3.73 -18.00 -9.90
CA ARG A 250 -3.87 -16.62 -9.47
C ARG A 250 -4.97 -16.49 -8.41
N ALA A 251 -4.65 -15.81 -7.31
CA ALA A 251 -5.65 -15.45 -6.32
C ALA A 251 -6.54 -14.30 -6.85
N ILE A 252 -7.84 -14.41 -6.62
CA ILE A 252 -8.79 -13.31 -6.75
C ILE A 252 -8.68 -12.45 -5.51
N GLY A 253 -8.55 -11.15 -5.67
CA GLY A 253 -8.48 -10.22 -4.56
C GLY A 253 -9.87 -9.84 -4.03
N TYR A 254 -9.98 -9.60 -2.73
CA TYR A 254 -11.24 -9.30 -2.07
C TYR A 254 -11.13 -8.13 -1.10
N SER A 255 -12.12 -7.25 -1.17
CA SER A 255 -12.26 -6.14 -0.22
C SER A 255 -13.38 -6.41 0.76
N LEU A 256 -13.10 -6.27 2.05
CA LEU A 256 -14.13 -6.29 3.09
C LEU A 256 -14.68 -4.88 3.25
N GLY A 257 -15.92 -4.66 2.79
CA GLY A 257 -16.67 -3.43 2.94
C GLY A 257 -17.87 -3.58 3.85
N ILE A 258 -18.65 -2.52 3.97
CA ILE A 258 -19.89 -2.50 4.75
C ILE A 258 -20.99 -3.39 4.17
N ASP A 259 -20.96 -3.65 2.87
CA ASP A 259 -21.87 -4.52 2.14
C ASP A 259 -21.42 -5.98 2.06
N GLY A 260 -20.29 -6.31 2.72
CA GLY A 260 -19.69 -7.62 2.69
C GLY A 260 -18.38 -7.67 1.91
N ILE A 261 -18.13 -8.79 1.25
CA ILE A 261 -16.89 -9.03 0.51
C ILE A 261 -17.16 -8.88 -0.99
N GLU A 262 -16.37 -8.02 -1.64
CA GLU A 262 -16.40 -7.78 -3.09
C GLU A 262 -15.06 -8.18 -3.72
N ASP A 263 -15.07 -8.75 -4.94
CA ASP A 263 -13.86 -9.02 -5.69
C ASP A 263 -13.28 -7.75 -6.33
N ASN A 264 -12.01 -7.82 -6.72
CA ASN A 264 -11.31 -6.71 -7.36
C ASN A 264 -11.04 -6.91 -8.86
N GLU A 265 -11.70 -7.88 -9.51
CA GLU A 265 -11.43 -8.25 -10.90
C GLU A 265 -11.55 -7.11 -11.92
N HIS A 266 -12.42 -6.15 -11.63
CA HIS A 266 -12.60 -4.98 -12.49
C HIS A 266 -11.42 -3.98 -12.43
N PHE A 267 -10.55 -4.07 -11.41
CA PHE A 267 -9.35 -3.25 -11.31
C PHE A 267 -8.12 -3.89 -11.94
N ILE A 268 -8.13 -5.22 -12.14
CA ILE A 268 -6.96 -5.95 -12.62
C ILE A 268 -6.64 -5.55 -14.08
N SER A 269 -5.41 -5.11 -14.29
CA SER A 269 -4.81 -4.77 -15.59
C SER A 269 -3.48 -5.49 -15.77
N GLU A 270 -2.87 -5.37 -16.95
CA GLU A 270 -1.49 -5.82 -17.17
C GLU A 270 -0.52 -4.99 -16.30
N PRO A 271 0.65 -5.57 -15.94
CA PRO A 271 1.62 -4.90 -15.06
C PRO A 271 2.16 -3.59 -15.61
N LEU A 272 2.27 -2.62 -14.71
CA LEU A 272 2.89 -1.32 -14.91
C LEU A 272 4.17 -1.21 -14.04
N PRO A 273 5.05 -0.23 -14.29
CA PRO A 273 6.30 -0.10 -13.53
C PRO A 273 6.13 0.18 -12.03
N ASP A 274 4.97 0.60 -11.61
CA ASP A 274 4.62 0.89 -10.22
C ASP A 274 3.81 -0.21 -9.53
N GLY A 275 3.24 -1.20 -10.29
CA GLY A 275 2.41 -2.27 -9.74
C GLY A 275 1.92 -3.28 -10.78
N GLY A 276 1.19 -4.31 -10.34
CA GLY A 276 0.46 -5.23 -11.22
C GLY A 276 1.07 -6.60 -11.45
N LEU A 277 2.30 -6.86 -10.99
CA LEU A 277 2.90 -8.21 -11.02
C LEU A 277 2.22 -9.12 -9.99
N PHE A 278 2.20 -10.43 -10.32
CA PHE A 278 1.77 -11.48 -9.40
C PHE A 278 2.90 -12.50 -9.24
N ALA A 279 3.07 -12.99 -8.01
CA ALA A 279 4.07 -13.99 -7.68
C ALA A 279 3.61 -14.86 -6.50
N ASP A 280 4.24 -16.01 -6.30
CA ASP A 280 4.13 -16.77 -5.06
C ASP A 280 5.16 -16.31 -4.02
N ALA A 281 5.11 -16.88 -2.82
CA ALA A 281 5.98 -16.46 -1.73
C ALA A 281 7.44 -16.89 -1.92
N ASP A 282 7.71 -17.96 -2.65
CA ASP A 282 9.08 -18.41 -2.91
C ASP A 282 9.80 -17.49 -3.90
N ASP A 283 9.12 -17.04 -4.96
CA ASP A 283 9.67 -16.08 -5.92
C ASP A 283 9.90 -14.69 -5.27
N VAL A 284 8.98 -14.26 -4.39
CA VAL A 284 9.17 -13.04 -3.59
C VAL A 284 10.40 -13.16 -2.70
N LEU A 285 10.55 -14.25 -1.95
CA LEU A 285 11.72 -14.52 -1.13
C LEU A 285 13.01 -14.52 -1.98
N ALA A 286 13.00 -15.19 -3.12
CA ALA A 286 14.16 -15.28 -4.01
C ALA A 286 14.58 -13.90 -4.54
N LEU A 287 13.61 -13.06 -4.93
CA LEU A 287 13.87 -11.70 -5.40
C LEU A 287 14.53 -10.85 -4.32
N TYR A 288 13.92 -10.77 -3.11
CA TYR A 288 14.40 -9.87 -2.06
C TYR A 288 15.71 -10.35 -1.46
N ARG A 289 15.90 -11.66 -1.34
CA ARG A 289 17.20 -12.20 -0.95
C ARG A 289 18.29 -11.80 -1.93
N GLU A 290 18.05 -11.91 -3.24
CA GLU A 290 19.00 -11.46 -4.27
C GLU A 290 19.20 -9.93 -4.20
N PHE A 291 18.13 -9.16 -4.06
CA PHE A 291 18.18 -7.70 -4.00
C PHE A 291 19.07 -7.21 -2.86
N PHE A 292 18.88 -7.74 -1.65
CA PHE A 292 19.66 -7.32 -0.49
C PHE A 292 21.05 -7.94 -0.43
N ARG A 293 21.21 -9.22 -0.72
CA ARG A 293 22.41 -10.01 -0.43
C ARG A 293 23.13 -10.56 -1.64
N GLY A 294 22.46 -10.71 -2.77
CA GLY A 294 23.03 -11.24 -4.00
C GLY A 294 23.82 -10.20 -4.79
N ASP A 295 24.51 -10.67 -5.82
CA ASP A 295 25.27 -9.88 -6.77
C ASP A 295 25.01 -10.27 -8.24
N ARG A 296 24.09 -11.21 -8.47
CA ARG A 296 23.72 -11.66 -9.82
C ARG A 296 22.99 -10.59 -10.62
N LEU A 297 22.09 -9.83 -9.98
CA LEU A 297 21.30 -8.77 -10.62
C LEU A 297 21.96 -7.41 -10.53
N LEU A 298 22.59 -7.09 -9.40
CA LEU A 298 23.18 -5.78 -9.10
C LEU A 298 24.56 -5.97 -8.47
N ASP A 299 25.59 -5.41 -9.12
CA ASP A 299 26.93 -5.41 -8.54
C ASP A 299 27.05 -4.49 -7.31
N LYS A 300 28.08 -4.71 -6.52
CA LYS A 300 28.34 -3.93 -5.31
C LYS A 300 28.57 -2.44 -5.60
N ALA A 301 29.14 -2.11 -6.77
CA ALA A 301 29.47 -0.73 -7.10
C ALA A 301 28.21 0.11 -7.30
N VAL A 302 27.20 -0.41 -8.02
CA VAL A 302 25.93 0.31 -8.20
C VAL A 302 25.13 0.39 -6.91
N LYS A 303 25.10 -0.70 -6.10
CA LYS A 303 24.44 -0.67 -4.78
C LYS A 303 25.03 0.40 -3.85
N THR A 304 26.35 0.57 -3.85
CA THR A 304 27.03 1.59 -3.03
C THR A 304 26.68 3.02 -3.42
N ARG A 305 26.31 3.26 -4.70
CA ARG A 305 25.93 4.58 -5.22
C ARG A 305 24.45 4.89 -5.08
N ASP A 306 23.60 3.90 -4.82
CA ASP A 306 22.16 4.04 -4.70
C ASP A 306 21.77 4.49 -3.29
N ASP A 307 20.96 5.53 -3.18
CA ASP A 307 20.59 6.16 -1.90
C ASP A 307 19.76 5.22 -1.01
N PHE A 308 18.96 4.32 -1.60
CA PHE A 308 18.24 3.32 -0.81
C PHE A 308 19.20 2.38 -0.10
N PHE A 309 20.18 1.81 -0.82
CA PHE A 309 21.16 0.93 -0.21
C PHE A 309 22.05 1.65 0.82
N GLN A 310 22.40 2.92 0.59
CA GLN A 310 23.12 3.73 1.57
C GLN A 310 22.33 3.90 2.87
N ARG A 311 21.04 4.18 2.77
CA ARG A 311 20.16 4.35 3.95
C ARG A 311 19.99 3.08 4.77
N ILE A 312 19.95 1.91 4.11
CA ILE A 312 19.76 0.64 4.81
C ILE A 312 21.05 -0.02 5.27
N GLN A 313 22.21 0.47 4.83
CA GLN A 313 23.50 -0.11 5.20
C GLN A 313 23.69 -0.33 6.72
N PRO A 314 23.29 0.61 7.61
CA PRO A 314 23.41 0.39 9.05
C PRO A 314 22.53 -0.77 9.55
N VAL A 315 21.40 -1.05 8.91
CA VAL A 315 20.44 -2.08 9.34
C VAL A 315 21.04 -3.50 9.25
N PHE A 316 22.06 -3.71 8.42
CA PHE A 316 22.75 -5.00 8.35
C PHE A 316 23.45 -5.40 9.66
N ASP A 317 23.76 -4.41 10.51
CA ASP A 317 24.43 -4.62 11.79
C ASP A 317 23.49 -4.37 13.00
N GLU A 318 22.29 -3.85 12.75
CA GLU A 318 21.30 -3.53 13.79
C GLU A 318 20.34 -4.71 14.01
N LYS A 319 20.55 -5.46 15.11
CA LYS A 319 19.62 -6.51 15.51
C LYS A 319 18.26 -5.94 15.88
N HIS A 320 17.24 -6.77 15.65
CA HIS A 320 15.86 -6.45 15.99
C HIS A 320 15.29 -5.25 15.21
N ARG A 321 15.86 -4.99 14.04
CA ARG A 321 15.36 -3.98 13.11
C ARG A 321 14.92 -4.64 11.82
N ALA A 322 13.66 -4.40 11.45
CA ALA A 322 13.08 -4.91 10.22
C ALA A 322 12.94 -3.81 9.17
N ILE A 323 13.06 -4.19 7.90
CA ILE A 323 12.74 -3.36 6.74
C ILE A 323 11.52 -3.98 6.06
N PRO A 324 10.33 -3.40 6.20
CA PRO A 324 9.16 -3.84 5.45
C PRO A 324 9.18 -3.25 4.04
N LEU A 325 8.95 -4.10 3.05
CA LEU A 325 8.74 -3.77 1.65
C LEU A 325 7.34 -4.25 1.29
N ALA A 326 6.39 -3.34 1.31
CA ALA A 326 4.99 -3.65 1.17
C ALA A 326 4.42 -3.20 -0.18
N GLY A 327 3.36 -3.83 -0.57
CA GLY A 327 2.59 -3.44 -1.73
C GLY A 327 1.14 -3.91 -1.60
N GLY A 328 0.24 -3.09 -2.10
CA GLY A 328 -1.17 -3.43 -2.07
C GLY A 328 -1.98 -2.51 -2.95
N PHE A 329 -3.21 -2.87 -3.09
CA PHE A 329 -4.30 -2.09 -3.65
C PHE A 329 -5.61 -2.75 -3.22
N ASN A 330 -6.74 -2.24 -3.68
CA ASN A 330 -8.03 -2.78 -3.28
C ASN A 330 -8.10 -4.31 -3.47
N GLY A 331 -8.28 -5.04 -2.37
CA GLY A 331 -8.38 -6.50 -2.37
C GLY A 331 -7.05 -7.26 -2.45
N ALA A 332 -5.90 -6.59 -2.34
CA ALA A 332 -4.60 -7.24 -2.35
C ALA A 332 -3.62 -6.54 -1.41
N ASN A 333 -2.87 -7.32 -0.64
CA ASN A 333 -1.85 -6.81 0.26
C ASN A 333 -0.72 -7.82 0.44
N SER A 334 0.50 -7.39 0.23
CA SER A 334 1.69 -8.24 0.27
C SER A 334 2.83 -7.50 0.95
N VAL A 335 3.65 -8.22 1.71
CA VAL A 335 4.85 -7.68 2.34
C VAL A 335 5.96 -8.71 2.35
N ASP A 336 7.17 -8.24 2.09
CA ASP A 336 8.42 -8.87 2.48
C ASP A 336 9.06 -8.03 3.58
N MET A 337 9.30 -8.62 4.73
CA MET A 337 9.91 -7.95 5.87
C MET A 337 11.25 -8.60 6.20
N GLU A 338 12.33 -7.84 5.99
CA GLU A 338 13.70 -8.32 6.14
C GLU A 338 14.32 -7.90 7.47
N LEU A 339 14.80 -8.88 8.23
CA LEU A 339 15.63 -8.71 9.41
C LEU A 339 17.09 -8.95 8.97
N LEU A 340 17.72 -7.90 8.43
CA LEU A 340 19.00 -8.03 7.72
C LEU A 340 20.15 -8.51 8.62
N ALA A 341 20.19 -8.11 9.89
CA ALA A 341 21.23 -8.52 10.84
C ALA A 341 21.10 -10.00 11.24
N GLU A 342 19.88 -10.50 11.32
CA GLU A 342 19.57 -11.88 11.69
C GLU A 342 19.57 -12.84 10.50
N ASP A 343 19.51 -12.31 9.27
CA ASP A 343 19.30 -13.08 8.04
C ASP A 343 17.97 -13.86 8.05
N VAL A 344 16.90 -13.15 8.44
CA VAL A 344 15.54 -13.68 8.49
C VAL A 344 14.63 -12.85 7.58
N SER A 345 13.81 -13.53 6.78
CA SER A 345 12.79 -12.93 5.91
C SER A 345 11.40 -13.40 6.35
N ILE A 346 10.43 -12.49 6.38
CA ILE A 346 9.02 -12.78 6.63
C ILE A 346 8.23 -12.32 5.40
N VAL A 347 7.68 -13.28 4.64
CA VAL A 347 6.84 -12.99 3.48
C VAL A 347 5.40 -13.29 3.84
N VAL A 348 4.52 -12.31 3.68
CA VAL A 348 3.07 -12.48 3.81
C VAL A 348 2.40 -11.96 2.55
N LEU A 349 1.70 -12.84 1.86
CA LEU A 349 0.94 -12.51 0.66
C LEU A 349 -0.54 -12.76 0.93
N ALA A 350 -1.37 -11.75 0.73
CA ALA A 350 -2.81 -11.81 1.02
C ALA A 350 -3.64 -11.33 -0.17
N ASN A 351 -4.75 -12.01 -0.43
CA ASN A 351 -5.79 -11.55 -1.34
C ASN A 351 -6.93 -10.84 -0.60
N MET A 352 -6.55 -10.00 0.35
CA MET A 352 -7.44 -9.17 1.16
C MET A 352 -6.86 -7.75 1.26
N ASN A 353 -7.67 -6.81 1.75
CA ASN A 353 -7.29 -5.39 1.88
C ASN A 353 -6.08 -5.15 2.78
N GLU A 354 -5.34 -4.08 2.45
CA GLU A 354 -4.37 -3.46 3.36
C GLU A 354 -5.00 -3.07 4.72
N PRO A 355 -4.22 -3.05 5.76
CA PRO A 355 -2.82 -3.46 5.92
C PRO A 355 -2.68 -4.85 6.58
N VAL A 356 -3.43 -5.86 6.10
CA VAL A 356 -3.48 -7.17 6.77
C VAL A 356 -2.12 -7.89 6.74
N ALA A 357 -1.41 -7.82 5.61
CA ALA A 357 -0.11 -8.49 5.46
C ALA A 357 0.95 -7.86 6.36
N GLU A 358 1.03 -6.52 6.42
CA GLU A 358 1.97 -5.81 7.29
C GLU A 358 1.69 -6.06 8.76
N ARG A 359 0.42 -6.07 9.18
CA ARG A 359 0.05 -6.35 10.57
C ARG A 359 0.38 -7.76 10.99
N LEU A 360 0.14 -8.74 10.11
CA LEU A 360 0.49 -10.13 10.38
C LEU A 360 2.01 -10.31 10.42
N ALA A 361 2.75 -9.68 9.49
CA ALA A 361 4.22 -9.70 9.49
C ALA A 361 4.80 -9.02 10.73
N ASP A 362 4.26 -7.88 11.19
CA ASP A 362 4.66 -7.25 12.46
C ASP A 362 4.40 -8.18 13.66
N GLY A 363 3.25 -8.86 13.65
CA GLY A 363 2.94 -9.86 14.68
C GLY A 363 3.95 -11.02 14.70
N ILE A 364 4.36 -11.51 13.54
CA ILE A 364 5.41 -12.56 13.40
C ILE A 364 6.76 -12.00 13.84
N PHE A 365 7.11 -10.79 13.45
CA PHE A 365 8.31 -10.10 13.91
C PHE A 365 8.37 -10.02 15.44
N ARG A 366 7.27 -9.63 16.09
CA ARG A 366 7.16 -9.62 17.57
C ARG A 366 7.35 -11.01 18.19
N ILE A 367 6.80 -12.05 17.56
CA ILE A 367 7.02 -13.44 17.98
C ILE A 367 8.49 -13.79 17.96
N ILE A 368 9.21 -13.44 16.88
CA ILE A 368 10.66 -13.67 16.74
C ILE A 368 11.43 -12.91 17.81
N GLN A 369 10.97 -11.73 18.21
CA GLN A 369 11.55 -10.93 19.30
C GLN A 369 11.21 -11.45 20.71
N GLY A 370 10.49 -12.57 20.85
CA GLY A 370 10.01 -13.08 22.14
C GLY A 370 8.85 -12.28 22.76
N GLN A 371 8.26 -11.38 22.00
CA GLN A 371 7.13 -10.54 22.43
C GLN A 371 5.78 -11.17 22.10
N GLN A 372 4.72 -10.64 22.69
CA GLN A 372 3.35 -11.01 22.31
C GLN A 372 2.88 -10.11 21.16
N PRO A 373 2.35 -10.69 20.06
CA PRO A 373 1.71 -9.90 19.01
C PRO A 373 0.42 -9.24 19.52
N ALA A 374 0.06 -8.12 18.91
CA ALA A 374 -1.28 -7.55 19.12
C ALA A 374 -2.34 -8.50 18.55
N ALA A 375 -3.47 -8.63 19.24
CA ALA A 375 -4.59 -9.38 18.71
C ALA A 375 -5.14 -8.68 17.46
N PRO A 376 -5.46 -9.43 16.38
CA PRO A 376 -6.09 -8.84 15.21
C PRO A 376 -7.47 -8.29 15.53
N ALA A 377 -7.88 -7.31 14.76
CA ALA A 377 -9.23 -6.77 14.83
C ALA A 377 -9.72 -6.37 13.45
N LEU A 378 -11.03 -6.28 13.30
CA LEU A 378 -11.66 -5.76 12.09
C LEU A 378 -11.19 -4.34 11.79
N PRO A 379 -11.20 -3.91 10.51
CA PRO A 379 -11.03 -2.51 10.16
C PRO A 379 -11.97 -1.62 10.98
N ALA A 380 -11.47 -0.48 11.46
CA ALA A 380 -12.20 0.39 12.38
C ALA A 380 -13.58 0.81 11.84
N GLY A 381 -13.68 1.15 10.55
CA GLY A 381 -14.96 1.47 9.91
C GLY A 381 -15.96 0.32 9.95
N ILE A 382 -15.50 -0.92 9.75
CA ILE A 382 -16.36 -2.12 9.85
C ILE A 382 -16.79 -2.37 11.27
N SER A 383 -15.89 -2.21 12.25
CA SER A 383 -16.23 -2.35 13.68
C SER A 383 -17.29 -1.33 14.10
N VAL A 384 -17.12 -0.07 13.71
CA VAL A 384 -18.06 1.02 13.97
C VAL A 384 -19.42 0.74 13.30
N TYR A 385 -19.41 0.35 12.02
CA TYR A 385 -20.63 0.07 11.29
C TYR A 385 -21.43 -1.09 11.88
N ARG A 386 -20.77 -2.19 12.25
CA ARG A 386 -21.43 -3.33 12.92
C ARG A 386 -22.05 -2.91 14.26
N ALA A 387 -21.32 -2.11 15.04
CA ALA A 387 -21.86 -1.57 16.31
C ALA A 387 -23.06 -0.66 16.07
N TYR A 388 -23.01 0.22 15.05
CA TYR A 388 -24.14 1.07 14.65
C TYR A 388 -25.36 0.26 14.23
N GLN A 389 -25.18 -0.81 13.47
CA GLN A 389 -26.30 -1.67 13.06
C GLN A 389 -26.89 -2.52 14.19
N GLN A 390 -26.08 -2.95 15.14
CA GLN A 390 -26.53 -3.77 16.26
C GLN A 390 -27.20 -2.94 17.36
N HIS A 391 -26.83 -1.68 17.45
CA HIS A 391 -27.28 -0.75 18.48
C HIS A 391 -27.81 0.54 17.80
N ASP A 392 -27.08 1.66 17.99
CA ASP A 392 -27.41 2.96 17.39
C ASP A 392 -26.18 3.90 17.40
N ALA A 393 -26.38 5.15 17.00
CA ALA A 393 -25.34 6.17 17.00
C ALA A 393 -24.89 6.55 18.43
N ASP A 394 -25.78 6.49 19.42
CA ASP A 394 -25.47 6.80 20.82
C ASP A 394 -24.51 5.78 21.40
N TYR A 395 -24.74 4.50 21.14
CA TYR A 395 -23.83 3.43 21.53
C TYR A 395 -22.45 3.61 20.89
N VAL A 396 -22.41 3.91 19.58
CA VAL A 396 -21.13 4.15 18.88
C VAL A 396 -20.39 5.33 19.49
N ARG A 397 -21.09 6.44 19.82
CA ARG A 397 -20.47 7.61 20.46
C ARG A 397 -19.81 7.26 21.79
N GLU A 398 -20.50 6.49 22.63
CA GLU A 398 -20.02 6.10 23.96
C GLU A 398 -18.83 5.13 23.88
N HIS A 399 -18.79 4.26 22.87
CA HIS A 399 -17.78 3.20 22.72
C HIS A 399 -16.78 3.46 21.62
N PHE A 400 -16.76 4.65 21.00
CA PHE A 400 -15.95 4.94 19.81
C PHE A 400 -14.46 4.66 20.02
N ALA A 401 -13.90 5.02 21.15
CA ALA A 401 -12.50 4.77 21.48
C ALA A 401 -12.16 3.28 21.48
N ASP A 402 -13.05 2.44 22.04
CA ASP A 402 -12.84 0.97 22.07
C ASP A 402 -13.03 0.33 20.69
N LEU A 403 -14.04 0.76 19.95
CA LEU A 403 -14.32 0.28 18.60
C LEU A 403 -13.17 0.61 17.61
N THR A 404 -12.42 1.67 17.91
CA THR A 404 -11.33 2.17 17.04
C THR A 404 -9.95 2.01 17.68
N ARG A 405 -9.80 1.21 18.75
CA ARG A 405 -8.53 1.04 19.49
C ARG A 405 -7.36 0.57 18.63
N ASN A 406 -7.64 -0.11 17.49
CA ASN A 406 -6.61 -0.59 16.57
C ASN A 406 -6.34 0.39 15.41
N TRP A 407 -6.97 1.58 15.45
CA TRP A 407 -6.63 2.67 14.54
C TRP A 407 -5.28 3.26 14.94
N THR A 408 -4.43 3.57 13.95
CA THR A 408 -3.11 4.14 14.25
C THR A 408 -3.24 5.56 14.79
N GLU A 409 -2.41 5.93 15.77
CA GLU A 409 -2.44 7.28 16.35
C GLU A 409 -2.02 8.38 15.37
N GLN A 410 -1.41 8.00 14.24
CA GLN A 410 -0.93 8.94 13.23
C GLN A 410 -2.04 9.46 12.31
N ASP A 411 -3.15 8.72 12.18
CA ASP A 411 -4.26 9.13 11.34
C ASP A 411 -5.39 9.75 12.16
N PRO A 412 -5.96 10.88 11.72
CA PRO A 412 -7.09 11.50 12.39
C PRO A 412 -8.29 10.56 12.48
N ARG A 413 -8.86 10.38 13.68
CA ARG A 413 -9.96 9.44 13.92
C ARG A 413 -11.28 9.84 13.29
N ASP A 414 -11.46 11.12 12.97
CA ASP A 414 -12.60 11.61 12.20
C ASP A 414 -12.70 10.98 10.82
N LEU A 415 -11.56 10.57 10.23
CA LEU A 415 -11.52 9.91 8.93
C LEU A 415 -12.23 8.54 8.92
N ILE A 416 -12.33 7.86 10.07
CA ILE A 416 -13.05 6.58 10.19
C ILE A 416 -14.54 6.79 9.91
N LEU A 417 -15.16 7.75 10.61
CA LEU A 417 -16.57 8.08 10.42
C LEU A 417 -16.82 8.78 9.09
N ASN A 418 -15.88 9.60 8.65
CA ASN A 418 -15.96 10.25 7.36
C ASN A 418 -15.99 9.22 6.21
N GLY A 419 -15.08 8.26 6.22
CA GLY A 419 -15.05 7.17 5.25
C GLY A 419 -16.32 6.33 5.28
N LEU A 420 -16.75 5.89 6.48
CA LEU A 420 -17.98 5.12 6.65
C LEU A 420 -19.21 5.89 6.16
N GLY A 421 -19.33 7.19 6.49
CA GLY A 421 -20.42 8.03 6.04
C GLY A 421 -20.54 8.09 4.53
N TYR A 422 -19.41 8.17 3.86
CA TYR A 422 -19.39 8.17 2.40
C TYR A 422 -19.68 6.79 1.79
N ASP A 423 -19.19 5.71 2.37
CA ASP A 423 -19.53 4.35 1.94
C ASP A 423 -21.04 4.13 1.97
N LEU A 424 -21.70 4.60 3.03
CA LEU A 424 -23.15 4.59 3.17
C LEU A 424 -23.84 5.49 2.13
N LEU A 425 -23.32 6.69 1.92
CA LEU A 425 -23.90 7.65 0.98
C LEU A 425 -23.85 7.13 -0.45
N PHE A 426 -22.76 6.50 -0.87
CA PHE A 426 -22.59 5.95 -2.20
C PHE A 426 -23.33 4.63 -2.41
N SER A 427 -23.56 3.85 -1.36
CA SER A 427 -24.44 2.67 -1.42
C SER A 427 -25.94 3.04 -1.36
N GLY A 428 -26.29 4.34 -1.37
CA GLY A 428 -27.67 4.81 -1.38
C GLY A 428 -28.34 4.82 0.00
N ARG A 429 -27.62 4.51 1.06
CA ARG A 429 -28.12 4.53 2.47
C ARG A 429 -27.97 5.93 3.06
N THR A 430 -28.67 6.89 2.45
CA THR A 430 -28.51 8.33 2.76
C THR A 430 -28.85 8.66 4.21
N ASP A 431 -29.87 8.02 4.78
CA ASP A 431 -30.29 8.28 6.17
C ASP A 431 -29.21 7.82 7.17
N ASP A 432 -28.62 6.64 6.96
CA ASP A 432 -27.51 6.14 7.76
C ASP A 432 -26.26 7.01 7.59
N ALA A 433 -25.97 7.46 6.35
CA ALA A 433 -24.86 8.36 6.08
C ALA A 433 -25.02 9.69 6.86
N VAL A 434 -26.20 10.28 6.85
CA VAL A 434 -26.54 11.50 7.62
C VAL A 434 -26.32 11.26 9.12
N ALA A 435 -26.74 10.10 9.66
CA ALA A 435 -26.54 9.77 11.08
C ALA A 435 -25.04 9.63 11.43
N ILE A 436 -24.26 8.96 10.59
CA ILE A 436 -22.81 8.77 10.81
C ILE A 436 -22.03 10.08 10.65
N PHE A 437 -22.33 10.91 9.63
CA PHE A 437 -21.69 12.22 9.51
C PHE A 437 -22.10 13.18 10.65
N ARG A 438 -23.32 13.12 11.13
CA ARG A 438 -23.73 13.86 12.31
C ARG A 438 -22.91 13.43 13.52
N LEU A 439 -22.79 12.12 13.77
CA LEU A 439 -21.95 11.58 14.84
C LEU A 439 -20.51 12.07 14.71
N ASN A 440 -19.98 12.17 13.48
CA ASN A 440 -18.64 12.71 13.23
C ASN A 440 -18.51 14.16 13.67
N THR A 441 -19.53 15.01 13.41
CA THR A 441 -19.53 16.41 13.91
C THR A 441 -19.67 16.52 15.44
N GLU A 442 -20.33 15.54 16.08
CA GLU A 442 -20.48 15.50 17.54
C GLU A 442 -19.18 15.10 18.25
N LEU A 443 -18.44 14.12 17.69
CA LEU A 443 -17.16 13.66 18.24
C LEU A 443 -16.00 14.60 17.89
N PHE A 444 -16.05 15.26 16.73
CA PHE A 444 -14.99 16.11 16.20
C PHE A 444 -15.52 17.49 15.78
N PRO A 445 -16.09 18.26 16.73
CA PRO A 445 -16.83 19.50 16.41
C PRO A 445 -15.97 20.62 15.82
N ASP A 446 -14.64 20.57 16.04
CA ASP A 446 -13.70 21.58 15.63
C ASP A 446 -13.01 21.26 14.27
N ILE A 447 -13.43 20.19 13.60
CA ILE A 447 -12.93 19.80 12.28
C ILE A 447 -13.93 20.25 11.20
N GLY A 448 -13.55 21.26 10.39
CA GLY A 448 -14.41 21.83 9.35
C GLY A 448 -14.87 20.78 8.30
N ASN A 449 -14.01 19.83 7.94
CA ASN A 449 -14.35 18.77 6.99
C ASN A 449 -15.49 17.87 7.47
N CYS A 450 -15.62 17.63 8.79
CA CYS A 450 -16.75 16.85 9.33
C CYS A 450 -18.10 17.54 9.04
N TRP A 451 -18.15 18.87 9.18
CA TRP A 451 -19.33 19.67 8.90
C TRP A 451 -19.62 19.80 7.41
N ASP A 452 -18.59 19.86 6.56
CA ASP A 452 -18.70 19.87 5.10
C ASP A 452 -19.35 18.59 4.58
N SER A 453 -18.81 17.43 4.98
CA SER A 453 -19.36 16.11 4.62
C SER A 453 -20.77 15.89 5.15
N TYR A 454 -21.08 16.39 6.36
CA TYR A 454 -22.45 16.37 6.90
C TYR A 454 -23.41 17.22 6.06
N GLY A 455 -22.95 18.41 5.63
CA GLY A 455 -23.70 19.29 4.72
C GLY A 455 -24.01 18.61 3.38
N GLU A 456 -23.04 17.90 2.80
CA GLU A 456 -23.22 17.15 1.56
C GLU A 456 -24.30 16.05 1.70
N ALA A 457 -24.25 15.27 2.75
CA ALA A 457 -25.22 14.22 3.01
C ALA A 457 -26.65 14.78 3.22
N LEU A 458 -26.79 15.88 3.98
CA LEU A 458 -28.06 16.58 4.17
C LEU A 458 -28.62 17.14 2.86
N LEU A 459 -27.74 17.69 2.01
CA LEU A 459 -28.14 18.20 0.70
C LEU A 459 -28.65 17.06 -0.19
N LYS A 460 -27.98 15.91 -0.19
CA LYS A 460 -28.39 14.71 -0.91
C LYS A 460 -29.74 14.15 -0.41
N GLN A 461 -30.00 14.28 0.91
CA GLN A 461 -31.28 13.92 1.52
C GLN A 461 -32.40 14.95 1.17
N GLY A 462 -32.04 16.11 0.62
CA GLY A 462 -33.02 17.18 0.26
C GLY A 462 -33.21 18.26 1.33
N HIS A 463 -32.48 18.21 2.42
CA HIS A 463 -32.56 19.11 3.58
C HIS A 463 -31.71 20.38 3.38
N LYS A 464 -32.03 21.19 2.35
CA LYS A 464 -31.23 22.35 1.90
C LYS A 464 -30.87 23.35 3.02
N ALA A 465 -31.85 23.70 3.89
CA ALA A 465 -31.62 24.67 4.95
C ALA A 465 -30.61 24.15 6.01
N ALA A 466 -30.72 22.86 6.37
CA ALA A 466 -29.79 22.22 7.31
C ALA A 466 -28.40 22.05 6.67
N ALA A 467 -28.34 21.69 5.38
CA ALA A 467 -27.09 21.59 4.64
C ALA A 467 -26.35 22.95 4.60
N LEU A 468 -27.07 24.04 4.29
CA LEU A 468 -26.49 25.39 4.27
C LEU A 468 -25.93 25.78 5.65
N ALA A 469 -26.63 25.43 6.73
CA ALA A 469 -26.16 25.68 8.09
C ALA A 469 -24.87 24.88 8.42
N ALA A 470 -24.79 23.62 7.99
CA ALA A 470 -23.62 22.78 8.16
C ALA A 470 -22.41 23.33 7.36
N TYR A 471 -22.58 23.69 6.09
CA TYR A 471 -21.52 24.29 5.28
C TYR A 471 -21.01 25.62 5.85
N ARG A 472 -21.92 26.48 6.32
CA ARG A 472 -21.51 27.73 7.01
C ARG A 472 -20.73 27.46 8.29
N LYS A 473 -21.08 26.40 9.04
CA LYS A 473 -20.29 25.97 10.19
C LYS A 473 -18.90 25.45 9.78
N ALA A 474 -18.82 24.67 8.71
CA ALA A 474 -17.57 24.22 8.12
C ALA A 474 -16.63 25.39 7.80
N LEU A 475 -17.15 26.42 7.11
CA LEU A 475 -16.41 27.64 6.74
C LEU A 475 -16.02 28.51 7.94
N ALA A 476 -16.85 28.51 8.99
CA ALA A 476 -16.48 29.21 10.23
C ALA A 476 -15.27 28.58 10.93
N ILE A 477 -15.07 27.26 10.79
CA ILE A 477 -13.93 26.54 11.33
C ILE A 477 -12.73 26.60 10.36
N ASN A 478 -12.97 26.32 9.08
CA ASN A 478 -11.95 26.37 8.03
C ASN A 478 -12.46 27.17 6.81
N PRO A 479 -12.16 28.47 6.74
CA PRO A 479 -12.59 29.33 5.62
C PRO A 479 -12.06 28.88 4.25
N GLY A 480 -11.01 28.06 4.21
CA GLY A 480 -10.36 27.60 2.99
C GLY A 480 -10.94 26.33 2.37
N LEU A 481 -12.12 25.85 2.77
CA LEU A 481 -12.76 24.64 2.19
C LEU A 481 -13.49 24.97 0.88
N PRO A 482 -12.96 24.58 -0.30
CA PRO A 482 -13.55 24.97 -1.60
C PRO A 482 -14.94 24.36 -1.82
N SER A 483 -15.18 23.11 -1.37
CA SER A 483 -16.47 22.41 -1.46
C SER A 483 -17.57 23.16 -0.71
N ALA A 484 -17.32 23.56 0.53
CA ALA A 484 -18.24 24.32 1.34
C ALA A 484 -18.50 25.72 0.76
N GLN A 485 -17.46 26.40 0.24
CA GLN A 485 -17.61 27.72 -0.42
C GLN A 485 -18.54 27.64 -1.63
N GLN A 486 -18.31 26.65 -2.51
CA GLN A 486 -19.13 26.42 -3.68
C GLN A 486 -20.57 26.08 -3.30
N ALA A 487 -20.78 25.17 -2.35
CA ALA A 487 -22.09 24.74 -1.91
C ALA A 487 -22.92 25.88 -1.28
N VAL A 488 -22.29 26.73 -0.48
CA VAL A 488 -22.95 27.92 0.10
C VAL A 488 -23.39 28.88 -1.00
N GLN A 489 -22.51 29.17 -1.97
CA GLN A 489 -22.84 30.05 -3.09
C GLN A 489 -24.02 29.51 -3.90
N GLU A 490 -23.98 28.24 -4.29
CA GLU A 490 -25.06 27.61 -5.08
C GLU A 490 -26.41 27.60 -4.33
N LEU A 491 -26.39 27.37 -3.00
CA LEU A 491 -27.63 27.35 -2.21
C LEU A 491 -28.19 28.74 -1.93
N ASP A 492 -27.32 29.75 -1.75
CA ASP A 492 -27.75 31.15 -1.57
C ASP A 492 -28.30 31.70 -2.89
N ASP A 493 -27.67 31.40 -4.04
CA ASP A 493 -28.18 31.81 -5.39
C ASP A 493 -29.54 31.17 -5.74
N ALA A 494 -29.73 29.88 -5.35
CA ALA A 494 -30.99 29.17 -5.55
C ALA A 494 -32.12 29.63 -4.62
N GLY A 495 -31.80 30.34 -3.55
CA GLY A 495 -32.74 30.91 -2.59
C GLY A 495 -33.16 32.35 -2.87
N ASN A 496 -32.53 33.01 -3.84
CA ASN A 496 -32.88 34.37 -4.29
C ASN A 496 -33.62 34.28 -5.64
N PRO A 497 -34.97 34.47 -5.69
CA PRO A 497 -35.74 34.44 -6.94
C PRO A 497 -35.51 35.68 -7.82
#